data_249170523eba2e9afbaf7f677058cdbe
#
_entry.id   249170523eba2e9afbaf7f677058cdbe
#
_cell.length_a   1.000
_cell.length_b   1.000
_cell.length_c   1.000
_cell.angle_alpha   90.00
_cell.angle_beta   90.00
_cell.angle_gamma   90.00
#
_symmetry.space_group_name_H-M   'P 1'
#
loop_
_entity.id
_entity.type
_entity.pdbx_description
1 polymer ?
#
loop_
_entity_poly.entity_id
_entity_poly.type
_entity_poly.pdbx_seq_one_letter_code
_entity_poly.pdbx_strand_id
1 'polypeptide(L)'
;MKLTERKSCPYCKNTEFKTLFEKNYNSKELNNFLYDYYKNKEILKILNTDIYMIVECKNCKGLFQKFIPDNDLSYFLYEKLISTEDSFNKKKNIHQTNFKEYNFDAKIIKCLINKNNNETKILEFGCGWGFWAKFMKELNFKVETVEISSARINHLNKNKIVNYKSISETNEKYDLIFSNQALEHINNPHDTLNELKERLVNGGIMFHKFPSTLFFKRKLSKKYIPKKDCAHPLEHINIINKKCFMKMCSLINLKASEFQI
;
A
#
# COMPACT_ATOMS: atom_id res chain seq x y z
N MET A 1 15.65 -6.68 -14.36
CA MET A 1 14.32 -7.16 -13.90
C MET A 1 14.49 -8.55 -13.27
N LYS A 2 14.42 -8.64 -11.95
CA LYS A 2 14.55 -9.90 -11.18
C LYS A 2 13.86 -9.75 -9.81
N LEU A 3 13.73 -10.85 -9.10
CA LEU A 3 13.38 -10.82 -7.69
C LEU A 3 14.64 -10.64 -6.83
N THR A 4 14.50 -9.90 -5.74
CA THR A 4 15.54 -9.71 -4.71
C THR A 4 15.08 -10.31 -3.40
N GLU A 5 15.99 -10.98 -2.70
CA GLU A 5 15.71 -11.61 -1.42
C GLU A 5 15.76 -10.59 -0.27
N ARG A 6 14.71 -10.52 0.55
CA ARG A 6 14.72 -9.77 1.81
C ARG A 6 15.54 -10.49 2.87
N LYS A 7 16.58 -9.84 3.39
CA LYS A 7 17.43 -10.36 4.46
C LYS A 7 16.91 -10.06 5.86
N SER A 8 16.05 -9.05 5.98
CA SER A 8 15.43 -8.64 7.24
C SER A 8 13.93 -8.36 7.09
N CYS A 9 13.22 -8.43 8.20
CA CYS A 9 11.80 -8.12 8.28
C CYS A 9 11.54 -6.66 7.93
N PRO A 10 10.64 -6.34 6.98
CA PRO A 10 10.36 -4.97 6.58
C PRO A 10 9.69 -4.13 7.70
N TYR A 11 9.20 -4.78 8.76
CA TYR A 11 8.48 -4.13 9.84
C TYR A 11 9.33 -3.86 11.08
N CYS A 12 10.24 -4.78 11.45
CA CYS A 12 10.99 -4.68 12.69
C CYS A 12 12.48 -5.05 12.56
N LYS A 13 12.98 -5.20 11.33
CA LYS A 13 14.37 -5.47 10.98
C LYS A 13 14.94 -6.81 11.52
N ASN A 14 14.13 -7.65 12.19
CA ASN A 14 14.55 -8.98 12.64
C ASN A 14 14.90 -9.87 11.44
N THR A 15 15.87 -10.77 11.60
CA THR A 15 16.39 -11.64 10.51
C THR A 15 15.88 -13.07 10.57
N GLU A 16 15.10 -13.44 11.60
CA GLU A 16 14.57 -14.77 11.76
C GLU A 16 13.13 -14.88 11.25
N PHE A 17 12.92 -15.83 10.34
CA PHE A 17 11.64 -16.06 9.67
C PHE A 17 11.22 -17.53 9.74
N LYS A 18 9.92 -17.75 9.60
CA LYS A 18 9.33 -19.04 9.35
C LYS A 18 8.62 -19.03 8.01
N THR A 19 8.99 -19.92 7.08
CA THR A 19 8.24 -20.10 5.84
C THR A 19 6.87 -20.68 6.15
N LEU A 20 5.83 -20.04 5.61
CA LEU A 20 4.44 -20.46 5.74
C LEU A 20 3.89 -21.04 4.45
N PHE A 21 4.35 -20.52 3.32
CA PHE A 21 3.93 -20.96 1.99
C PHE A 21 5.04 -20.70 0.98
N GLU A 22 5.20 -21.64 0.04
CA GLU A 22 6.08 -21.46 -1.12
C GLU A 22 5.49 -22.18 -2.34
N LYS A 23 5.71 -21.62 -3.50
CA LYS A 23 5.30 -22.17 -4.79
C LYS A 23 6.15 -21.58 -5.92
N ASN A 24 6.61 -22.42 -6.85
CA ASN A 24 7.36 -21.94 -8.01
C ASN A 24 6.45 -21.12 -8.93
N TYR A 25 6.96 -20.02 -9.48
CA TYR A 25 6.21 -19.19 -10.42
C TYR A 25 5.85 -19.92 -11.72
N ASN A 26 6.62 -20.93 -12.13
CA ASN A 26 6.29 -21.79 -13.27
C ASN A 26 5.20 -22.84 -12.97
N SER A 27 4.70 -22.95 -11.73
CA SER A 27 3.55 -23.79 -11.42
C SER A 27 2.32 -23.36 -12.21
N LYS A 28 1.48 -24.31 -12.60
CA LYS A 28 0.27 -24.05 -13.42
C LYS A 28 -0.61 -22.94 -12.81
N GLU A 29 -0.80 -22.96 -11.50
CA GLU A 29 -1.70 -22.01 -10.82
C GLU A 29 -1.14 -20.59 -10.81
N LEU A 30 0.16 -20.41 -10.48
CA LEU A 30 0.79 -19.08 -10.51
C LEU A 30 0.96 -18.56 -11.92
N ASN A 31 1.35 -19.42 -12.85
CA ASN A 31 1.50 -19.07 -14.25
C ASN A 31 0.17 -18.60 -14.85
N ASN A 32 -0.92 -19.33 -14.62
CA ASN A 32 -2.25 -18.93 -15.05
C ASN A 32 -2.67 -17.62 -14.40
N PHE A 33 -2.48 -17.48 -13.07
CA PHE A 33 -2.84 -16.24 -12.35
C PHE A 33 -2.10 -15.02 -12.93
N LEU A 34 -0.78 -15.11 -13.13
CA LEU A 34 0.00 -13.98 -13.65
C LEU A 34 -0.39 -13.65 -15.09
N TYR A 35 -0.61 -14.67 -15.94
CA TYR A 35 -1.05 -14.43 -17.30
C TYR A 35 -2.43 -13.80 -17.35
N ASP A 36 -3.36 -14.29 -16.56
CA ASP A 36 -4.73 -13.76 -16.51
C ASP A 36 -4.78 -12.32 -15.97
N TYR A 37 -3.88 -12.00 -15.05
CA TYR A 37 -3.84 -10.68 -14.43
C TYR A 37 -3.11 -9.65 -15.30
N TYR A 38 -1.90 -9.96 -15.75
CA TYR A 38 -1.07 -9.01 -16.50
C TYR A 38 -1.27 -9.09 -18.03
N LYS A 39 -1.89 -10.15 -18.55
CA LYS A 39 -2.06 -10.42 -19.99
C LYS A 39 -0.76 -10.34 -20.78
N ASN A 40 0.36 -10.64 -20.14
CA ASN A 40 1.71 -10.53 -20.68
C ASN A 40 2.52 -11.81 -20.43
N LYS A 41 3.15 -12.34 -21.50
CA LYS A 41 3.96 -13.55 -21.41
C LYS A 41 5.41 -13.28 -20.97
N GLU A 42 5.88 -12.03 -21.06
CA GLU A 42 7.24 -11.68 -20.67
C GLU A 42 7.46 -11.86 -19.17
N ILE A 43 6.47 -11.46 -18.34
CA ILE A 43 6.53 -11.67 -16.88
C ILE A 43 6.72 -13.14 -16.51
N LEU A 44 6.13 -14.06 -17.28
CA LEU A 44 6.26 -15.49 -17.04
C LEU A 44 7.68 -16.00 -17.34
N LYS A 45 8.33 -15.42 -18.37
CA LYS A 45 9.73 -15.74 -18.70
C LYS A 45 10.70 -15.20 -17.66
N ILE A 46 10.48 -13.98 -17.20
CA ILE A 46 11.30 -13.32 -16.17
C ILE A 46 11.30 -14.15 -14.88
N LEU A 47 10.15 -14.69 -14.49
CA LEU A 47 9.95 -15.37 -13.20
C LEU A 47 10.06 -16.90 -13.28
N ASN A 48 10.41 -17.47 -14.43
CA ASN A 48 10.32 -18.92 -14.69
C ASN A 48 11.05 -19.81 -13.65
N THR A 49 12.15 -19.34 -13.10
CA THR A 49 12.96 -20.07 -12.10
C THR A 49 12.75 -19.57 -10.67
N ASP A 50 11.92 -18.57 -10.48
CA ASP A 50 11.73 -17.90 -9.20
C ASP A 50 10.64 -18.58 -8.36
N ILE A 51 10.64 -18.24 -7.07
CA ILE A 51 9.72 -18.79 -6.05
C ILE A 51 8.91 -17.66 -5.42
N TYR A 52 7.59 -17.83 -5.43
CA TYR A 52 6.69 -17.07 -4.58
C TYR A 52 6.71 -17.65 -3.17
N MET A 53 7.22 -16.89 -2.19
CA MET A 53 7.37 -17.38 -0.83
C MET A 53 6.81 -16.36 0.17
N ILE A 54 5.91 -16.82 1.05
CA ILE A 54 5.39 -16.05 2.17
C ILE A 54 6.04 -16.53 3.45
N VAL A 55 6.63 -15.60 4.19
CA VAL A 55 7.26 -15.86 5.48
C VAL A 55 6.61 -15.06 6.62
N GLU A 56 6.73 -15.59 7.84
CA GLU A 56 6.35 -14.92 9.07
C GLU A 56 7.60 -14.53 9.86
N CYS A 57 7.70 -13.27 10.23
CA CYS A 57 8.74 -12.81 11.16
C CYS A 57 8.55 -13.44 12.55
N LYS A 58 9.59 -14.04 13.13
CA LYS A 58 9.51 -14.64 14.45
C LYS A 58 9.28 -13.63 15.57
N ASN A 59 9.72 -12.37 15.39
CA ASN A 59 9.55 -11.30 16.37
C ASN A 59 8.17 -10.64 16.29
N CYS A 60 7.87 -9.89 15.22
CA CYS A 60 6.64 -9.08 15.13
C CYS A 60 5.42 -9.83 14.59
N LYS A 61 5.57 -11.09 14.15
CA LYS A 61 4.52 -11.92 13.54
C LYS A 61 3.92 -11.34 12.25
N GLY A 62 4.58 -10.35 11.64
CA GLY A 62 4.23 -9.81 10.33
C GLY A 62 4.52 -10.82 9.23
N LEU A 63 3.65 -10.84 8.22
CA LEU A 63 3.78 -11.69 7.03
C LEU A 63 4.27 -10.85 5.87
N PHE A 64 5.10 -11.42 5.00
CA PHE A 64 5.59 -10.72 3.80
C PHE A 64 6.14 -11.70 2.76
N GLN A 65 6.23 -11.23 1.53
CA GLN A 65 6.90 -11.97 0.46
C GLN A 65 8.42 -11.90 0.67
N LYS A 66 9.07 -13.06 0.71
CA LYS A 66 10.51 -13.18 0.93
C LYS A 66 11.32 -12.66 -0.26
N PHE A 67 10.85 -12.92 -1.46
CA PHE A 67 11.41 -12.45 -2.72
C PHE A 67 10.47 -11.39 -3.30
N ILE A 68 11.02 -10.23 -3.62
CA ILE A 68 10.25 -9.07 -4.10
C ILE A 68 10.86 -8.50 -5.38
N PRO A 69 10.07 -7.84 -6.23
CA PRO A 69 10.58 -7.17 -7.41
C PRO A 69 11.69 -6.18 -7.09
N ASP A 70 12.76 -6.17 -7.90
CA ASP A 70 13.72 -5.06 -7.92
C ASP A 70 13.07 -3.80 -8.52
N ASN A 71 13.79 -2.68 -8.53
CA ASN A 71 13.25 -1.42 -9.03
C ASN A 71 12.84 -1.51 -10.51
N ASP A 72 13.62 -2.22 -11.33
CA ASP A 72 13.33 -2.36 -12.77
C ASP A 72 12.07 -3.21 -13.00
N LEU A 73 11.92 -4.31 -12.25
CA LEU A 73 10.73 -5.15 -12.34
C LEU A 73 9.50 -4.43 -11.77
N SER A 74 9.66 -3.70 -10.68
CA SER A 74 8.58 -2.85 -10.12
C SER A 74 8.13 -1.80 -11.13
N TYR A 75 9.05 -1.09 -11.77
CA TYR A 75 8.73 -0.13 -12.82
C TYR A 75 8.00 -0.80 -13.99
N PHE A 76 8.48 -1.97 -14.42
CA PHE A 76 7.85 -2.74 -15.51
C PHE A 76 6.41 -3.15 -15.15
N LEU A 77 6.18 -3.65 -13.92
CA LEU A 77 4.85 -4.02 -13.45
C LEU A 77 3.88 -2.83 -13.47
N TYR A 78 4.26 -1.72 -12.83
CA TYR A 78 3.35 -0.60 -12.60
C TYR A 78 3.18 0.34 -13.78
N GLU A 79 4.21 0.55 -14.60
CA GLU A 79 4.17 1.51 -15.70
C GLU A 79 3.98 0.86 -17.09
N LYS A 80 4.20 -0.47 -17.21
CA LYS A 80 4.10 -1.16 -18.50
C LYS A 80 3.04 -2.24 -18.55
N LEU A 81 2.85 -3.02 -17.46
CA LEU A 81 1.91 -4.14 -17.46
C LEU A 81 0.51 -3.76 -16.99
N ILE A 82 0.40 -2.91 -15.98
CA ILE A 82 -0.91 -2.47 -15.50
C ILE A 82 -1.46 -1.42 -16.45
N SER A 83 -2.53 -1.77 -17.17
CA SER A 83 -3.24 -0.83 -18.04
C SER A 83 -3.70 0.40 -17.24
N THR A 84 -3.17 1.57 -17.61
CA THR A 84 -3.55 2.84 -16.99
C THR A 84 -5.02 3.17 -17.24
N GLU A 85 -5.53 2.88 -18.43
CA GLU A 85 -6.92 3.12 -18.82
C GLU A 85 -7.88 2.23 -18.02
N ASP A 86 -7.62 0.91 -17.98
CA ASP A 86 -8.43 -0.02 -17.20
C ASP A 86 -8.39 0.30 -15.71
N SER A 87 -7.21 0.64 -15.19
CA SER A 87 -7.03 1.07 -13.81
C SER A 87 -7.85 2.33 -13.49
N PHE A 88 -7.81 3.32 -14.40
CA PHE A 88 -8.59 4.55 -14.25
C PHE A 88 -10.08 4.27 -14.27
N ASN A 89 -10.58 3.58 -15.31
CA ASN A 89 -12.01 3.29 -15.48
C ASN A 89 -12.57 2.49 -14.31
N LYS A 90 -11.83 1.47 -13.85
CA LYS A 90 -12.19 0.70 -12.67
C LYS A 90 -12.28 1.56 -11.41
N LYS A 91 -11.30 2.40 -11.15
CA LYS A 91 -11.29 3.28 -9.96
C LYS A 91 -12.35 4.38 -10.07
N LYS A 92 -12.61 4.91 -11.26
CA LYS A 92 -13.69 5.87 -11.52
C LYS A 92 -15.06 5.26 -11.20
N ASN A 93 -15.32 4.04 -11.65
CA ASN A 93 -16.58 3.33 -11.35
C ASN A 93 -16.72 3.07 -9.85
N ILE A 94 -15.64 2.63 -9.19
CA ILE A 94 -15.60 2.45 -7.74
C ILE A 94 -15.84 3.78 -7.02
N HIS A 95 -15.24 4.88 -7.46
CA HIS A 95 -15.45 6.20 -6.88
C HIS A 95 -16.93 6.62 -6.90
N GLN A 96 -17.64 6.36 -7.99
CA GLN A 96 -19.07 6.66 -8.10
C GLN A 96 -19.93 5.88 -7.09
N THR A 97 -19.47 4.71 -6.65
CA THR A 97 -20.17 3.87 -5.65
C THR A 97 -19.67 4.07 -4.22
N ASN A 98 -18.43 4.55 -4.05
CA ASN A 98 -17.76 4.66 -2.74
C ASN A 98 -18.00 5.99 -2.02
N PHE A 99 -18.97 6.80 -2.44
CA PHE A 99 -19.36 8.02 -1.73
C PHE A 99 -19.62 7.79 -0.23
N LYS A 100 -20.21 6.64 0.11
CA LYS A 100 -20.48 6.27 1.50
C LYS A 100 -19.18 6.08 2.30
N GLU A 101 -18.18 5.41 1.71
CA GLU A 101 -16.89 5.18 2.35
C GLU A 101 -16.11 6.49 2.55
N TYR A 102 -16.06 7.35 1.55
CA TYR A 102 -15.39 8.65 1.65
C TYR A 102 -16.06 9.58 2.66
N ASN A 103 -17.40 9.60 2.71
CA ASN A 103 -18.14 10.33 3.73
C ASN A 103 -17.86 9.79 5.14
N PHE A 104 -17.72 8.48 5.27
CA PHE A 104 -17.38 7.86 6.54
C PHE A 104 -15.96 8.27 6.98
N ASP A 105 -14.98 8.23 6.06
CA ASP A 105 -13.63 8.72 6.33
C ASP A 105 -13.63 10.17 6.77
N ALA A 106 -14.36 11.04 6.07
CA ALA A 106 -14.48 12.45 6.42
C ALA A 106 -15.09 12.66 7.83
N LYS A 107 -16.10 11.87 8.21
CA LYS A 107 -16.68 11.90 9.55
C LYS A 107 -15.68 11.48 10.62
N ILE A 108 -14.93 10.37 10.39
CA ILE A 108 -13.87 9.95 11.31
C ILE A 108 -12.83 11.05 11.48
N ILE A 109 -12.38 11.64 10.37
CA ILE A 109 -11.38 12.71 10.39
C ILE A 109 -11.88 13.90 11.21
N LYS A 110 -13.13 14.34 11.02
CA LYS A 110 -13.76 15.40 11.82
C LYS A 110 -13.84 15.07 13.32
N CYS A 111 -14.10 13.80 13.66
CA CYS A 111 -14.13 13.37 15.05
C CYS A 111 -12.73 13.33 15.70
N LEU A 112 -11.69 13.06 14.91
CA LEU A 112 -10.32 12.92 15.41
C LEU A 112 -9.57 14.27 15.45
N ILE A 113 -9.92 15.21 14.57
CA ILE A 113 -9.22 16.48 14.42
C ILE A 113 -10.19 17.61 14.81
N ASN A 114 -9.88 18.26 15.93
CA ASN A 114 -10.68 19.37 16.44
C ASN A 114 -10.33 20.69 15.72
N LYS A 115 -10.54 20.72 14.39
CA LYS A 115 -10.33 21.90 13.52
C LYS A 115 -11.42 21.97 12.45
N ASN A 116 -11.64 23.17 11.91
CA ASN A 116 -12.48 23.34 10.73
C ASN A 116 -11.84 22.66 9.51
N ASN A 117 -12.65 22.23 8.55
CA ASN A 117 -12.13 21.56 7.33
C ASN A 117 -11.12 22.44 6.59
N ASN A 118 -11.42 23.74 6.42
CA ASN A 118 -10.57 24.70 5.72
C ASN A 118 -9.26 25.04 6.44
N GLU A 119 -9.09 24.62 7.68
CA GLU A 119 -7.87 24.75 8.48
C GLU A 119 -7.10 23.43 8.55
N THR A 120 -7.78 22.31 8.32
CA THR A 120 -7.21 20.97 8.40
C THR A 120 -6.37 20.66 7.16
N LYS A 121 -5.08 20.42 7.36
CA LYS A 121 -4.14 20.05 6.29
C LYS A 121 -3.90 18.54 6.26
N ILE A 122 -4.15 17.92 5.11
CA ILE A 122 -4.09 16.48 4.90
C ILE A 122 -3.06 16.14 3.83
N LEU A 123 -2.22 15.13 4.08
CA LEU A 123 -1.42 14.45 3.06
C LEU A 123 -2.04 13.10 2.74
N GLU A 124 -2.42 12.84 1.49
CA GLU A 124 -2.76 11.50 1.03
C GLU A 124 -1.53 10.82 0.44
N PHE A 125 -1.00 9.80 1.13
CA PHE A 125 0.15 9.03 0.69
C PHE A 125 -0.27 7.84 -0.17
N GLY A 126 0.24 7.78 -1.41
CA GLY A 126 -0.16 6.76 -2.40
C GLY A 126 -1.57 7.01 -2.92
N CYS A 127 -1.88 8.26 -3.29
CA CYS A 127 -3.25 8.68 -3.63
C CYS A 127 -3.81 8.03 -4.91
N GLY A 128 -2.99 7.40 -5.72
CA GLY A 128 -3.41 6.82 -6.98
C GLY A 128 -3.98 7.90 -7.92
N TRP A 129 -5.23 7.70 -8.38
CA TRP A 129 -5.91 8.67 -9.25
C TRP A 129 -6.45 9.90 -8.52
N GLY A 130 -6.26 10.01 -7.20
CA GLY A 130 -6.64 11.17 -6.38
C GLY A 130 -8.15 11.37 -6.21
N PHE A 131 -8.97 10.35 -6.40
CA PHE A 131 -10.42 10.47 -6.24
C PHE A 131 -10.82 10.82 -4.80
N TRP A 132 -10.14 10.24 -3.82
CA TRP A 132 -10.38 10.55 -2.41
C TRP A 132 -9.90 11.97 -2.09
N ALA A 133 -8.70 12.36 -2.54
CA ALA A 133 -8.19 13.73 -2.36
C ALA A 133 -9.16 14.77 -2.96
N LYS A 134 -9.66 14.52 -4.17
CA LYS A 134 -10.65 15.39 -4.83
C LYS A 134 -11.91 15.54 -3.97
N PHE A 135 -12.47 14.43 -3.50
CA PHE A 135 -13.64 14.44 -2.63
C PHE A 135 -13.42 15.23 -1.34
N MET A 136 -12.26 15.05 -0.67
CA MET A 136 -11.94 15.78 0.55
C MET A 136 -11.76 17.30 0.28
N LYS A 137 -11.20 17.67 -0.89
CA LYS A 137 -11.14 19.08 -1.31
C LYS A 137 -12.53 19.69 -1.54
N GLU A 138 -13.47 18.93 -2.09
CA GLU A 138 -14.87 19.36 -2.23
C GLU A 138 -15.56 19.59 -0.87
N LEU A 139 -15.09 18.92 0.18
CA LEU A 139 -15.48 19.19 1.57
C LEU A 139 -14.66 20.31 2.25
N ASN A 140 -13.90 21.09 1.48
CA ASN A 140 -13.04 22.20 1.91
C ASN A 140 -11.83 21.81 2.78
N PHE A 141 -11.37 20.56 2.77
CA PHE A 141 -10.07 20.22 3.36
C PHE A 141 -8.91 20.70 2.47
N LYS A 142 -7.78 21.05 3.10
CA LYS A 142 -6.53 21.34 2.38
C LYS A 142 -5.81 20.01 2.13
N VAL A 143 -5.88 19.48 0.92
CA VAL A 143 -5.32 18.17 0.60
C VAL A 143 -4.16 18.30 -0.38
N GLU A 144 -3.04 17.71 -0.02
CA GLU A 144 -1.87 17.47 -0.86
C GLU A 144 -1.63 15.95 -0.96
N THR A 145 -0.89 15.52 -1.97
CA THR A 145 -0.76 14.10 -2.28
C THR A 145 0.69 13.68 -2.52
N VAL A 146 0.97 12.38 -2.35
CA VAL A 146 2.20 11.73 -2.82
C VAL A 146 1.82 10.61 -3.77
N GLU A 147 2.30 10.69 -5.02
CA GLU A 147 2.11 9.68 -6.06
C GLU A 147 3.28 9.70 -7.04
N ILE A 148 3.75 8.52 -7.46
CA ILE A 148 4.96 8.38 -8.31
C ILE A 148 4.64 8.07 -9.77
N SER A 149 3.47 7.52 -10.08
CA SER A 149 3.09 7.15 -11.45
C SER A 149 2.86 8.39 -12.32
N SER A 150 3.57 8.48 -13.43
CA SER A 150 3.50 9.62 -14.35
C SER A 150 2.09 9.86 -14.90
N ALA A 151 1.36 8.80 -15.23
CA ALA A 151 0.00 8.91 -15.74
C ALA A 151 -0.97 9.48 -14.69
N ARG A 152 -0.82 9.05 -13.43
CA ARG A 152 -1.64 9.51 -12.30
C ARG A 152 -1.30 10.95 -11.92
N ILE A 153 -0.01 11.31 -11.91
CA ILE A 153 0.43 12.70 -11.69
C ILE A 153 -0.17 13.64 -12.74
N ASN A 154 -0.17 13.25 -14.02
CA ASN A 154 -0.80 14.03 -15.07
C ASN A 154 -2.31 14.24 -14.81
N HIS A 155 -2.99 13.22 -14.29
CA HIS A 155 -4.40 13.34 -13.90
C HIS A 155 -4.60 14.28 -12.70
N LEU A 156 -3.77 14.17 -11.67
CA LEU A 156 -3.79 15.06 -10.49
C LEU A 156 -3.60 16.53 -10.90
N ASN A 157 -2.62 16.80 -11.77
CA ASN A 157 -2.33 18.15 -12.27
C ASN A 157 -3.54 18.74 -13.04
N LYS A 158 -4.20 17.93 -13.90
CA LYS A 158 -5.43 18.36 -14.60
C LYS A 158 -6.56 18.72 -13.62
N ASN A 159 -6.62 18.08 -12.47
CA ASN A 159 -7.60 18.36 -11.40
C ASN A 159 -7.11 19.39 -10.36
N LYS A 160 -5.98 20.05 -10.60
CA LYS A 160 -5.38 21.06 -9.69
C LYS A 160 -5.16 20.52 -8.27
N ILE A 161 -4.74 19.26 -8.17
CA ILE A 161 -4.35 18.61 -6.92
C ILE A 161 -2.83 18.67 -6.82
N VAL A 162 -2.32 19.28 -5.74
CA VAL A 162 -0.88 19.35 -5.47
C VAL A 162 -0.34 17.95 -5.22
N ASN A 163 0.74 17.59 -5.91
CA ASN A 163 1.37 16.28 -5.77
C ASN A 163 2.88 16.38 -5.67
N TYR A 164 3.44 15.56 -4.81
CA TYR A 164 4.86 15.29 -4.66
C TYR A 164 5.18 13.87 -5.14
N LYS A 165 6.37 13.65 -5.70
CA LYS A 165 6.84 12.30 -6.07
C LYS A 165 7.37 11.53 -4.88
N SER A 166 7.83 12.24 -3.85
CA SER A 166 8.29 11.63 -2.60
C SER A 166 7.92 12.51 -1.40
N ILE A 167 7.94 11.91 -0.21
CA ILE A 167 7.70 12.62 1.06
C ILE A 167 8.77 13.69 1.30
N SER A 168 9.97 13.50 0.80
CA SER A 168 11.10 14.43 0.95
C SER A 168 10.95 15.73 0.16
N GLU A 169 10.09 15.76 -0.86
CA GLU A 169 9.84 16.97 -1.67
C GLU A 169 8.98 18.02 -0.97
N THR A 170 8.34 17.66 0.15
CA THR A 170 7.59 18.61 0.96
C THR A 170 8.23 18.82 2.33
N ASN A 171 8.29 20.08 2.78
CA ASN A 171 8.65 20.46 4.15
C ASN A 171 7.43 20.79 5.01
N GLU A 172 6.25 20.65 4.45
CA GLU A 172 5.00 20.96 5.12
C GLU A 172 4.69 19.96 6.24
N LYS A 173 3.90 20.43 7.20
CA LYS A 173 3.38 19.63 8.30
C LYS A 173 1.88 19.45 8.15
N TYR A 174 1.39 18.27 8.47
CA TYR A 174 0.00 17.88 8.26
C TYR A 174 -0.68 17.52 9.58
N ASP A 175 -1.95 17.89 9.70
CA ASP A 175 -2.80 17.47 10.81
C ASP A 175 -3.16 15.98 10.68
N LEU A 176 -3.32 15.52 9.43
CA LEU A 176 -3.61 14.14 9.09
C LEU A 176 -2.73 13.67 7.94
N ILE A 177 -2.22 12.45 8.06
CA ILE A 177 -1.69 11.68 6.93
C ILE A 177 -2.58 10.48 6.69
N PHE A 178 -3.19 10.43 5.51
CA PHE A 178 -4.07 9.35 5.10
C PHE A 178 -3.37 8.44 4.09
N SER A 179 -3.61 7.14 4.18
CA SER A 179 -3.13 6.17 3.20
C SER A 179 -4.12 5.01 3.09
N ASN A 180 -4.50 4.70 1.87
CA ASN A 180 -5.40 3.58 1.59
C ASN A 180 -4.75 2.60 0.61
N GLN A 181 -4.39 1.42 1.09
CA GLN A 181 -3.77 0.37 0.30
C GLN A 181 -2.49 0.85 -0.43
N ALA A 182 -1.53 1.40 0.32
CA ALA A 182 -0.25 1.85 -0.22
C ALA A 182 0.96 1.16 0.44
N LEU A 183 1.00 1.05 1.78
CA LEU A 183 2.17 0.50 2.48
C LEU A 183 2.43 -0.98 2.19
N GLU A 184 1.42 -1.73 1.74
CA GLU A 184 1.59 -3.12 1.30
C GLU A 184 2.45 -3.28 0.05
N HIS A 185 2.62 -2.20 -0.73
CA HIS A 185 3.43 -2.15 -1.94
C HIS A 185 4.85 -1.62 -1.72
N ILE A 186 5.14 -1.07 -0.54
CA ILE A 186 6.39 -0.35 -0.25
C ILE A 186 7.48 -1.31 0.21
N ASN A 187 8.68 -1.20 -0.36
CA ASN A 187 9.81 -2.07 0.02
C ASN A 187 10.18 -1.96 1.50
N ASN A 188 10.19 -0.75 2.06
CA ASN A 188 10.57 -0.45 3.44
C ASN A 188 9.45 0.30 4.18
N PRO A 189 8.32 -0.36 4.52
CA PRO A 189 7.18 0.31 5.14
C PRO A 189 7.49 0.92 6.52
N HIS A 190 8.42 0.34 7.27
CA HIS A 190 8.88 0.91 8.55
C HIS A 190 9.54 2.28 8.35
N ASP A 191 10.47 2.37 7.41
CA ASP A 191 11.22 3.61 7.17
C ASP A 191 10.30 4.68 6.59
N THR A 192 9.42 4.29 5.65
CA THR A 192 8.38 5.18 5.10
C THR A 192 7.43 5.69 6.20
N LEU A 193 7.01 4.83 7.12
CA LEU A 193 6.15 5.27 8.23
C LEU A 193 6.85 6.28 9.15
N ASN A 194 8.16 6.13 9.36
CA ASN A 194 8.96 7.08 10.12
C ASN A 194 9.11 8.42 9.37
N GLU A 195 9.35 8.41 8.07
CA GLU A 195 9.38 9.63 7.25
C GLU A 195 8.04 10.38 7.27
N LEU A 196 6.92 9.64 7.16
CA LEU A 196 5.58 10.22 7.29
C LEU A 196 5.37 10.85 8.67
N LYS A 197 5.80 10.19 9.75
CA LYS A 197 5.74 10.74 11.10
C LYS A 197 6.40 12.11 11.19
N GLU A 198 7.56 12.27 10.56
CA GLU A 198 8.28 13.55 10.57
C GLU A 198 7.52 14.68 9.84
N ARG A 199 6.44 14.36 9.11
CA ARG A 199 5.56 15.33 8.45
C ARG A 199 4.27 15.60 9.23
N LEU A 200 4.07 15.03 10.40
CA LEU A 200 2.95 15.39 11.27
C LEU A 200 3.23 16.68 12.07
N VAL A 201 2.18 17.44 12.30
CA VAL A 201 2.18 18.43 13.37
C VAL A 201 2.21 17.76 14.74
N ASN A 202 2.54 18.50 15.79
CA ASN A 202 2.42 17.97 17.15
C ASN A 202 0.96 17.58 17.45
N GLY A 203 0.72 16.34 17.85
CA GLY A 203 -0.64 15.79 18.02
C GLY A 203 -1.34 15.39 16.72
N GLY A 204 -0.66 15.45 15.57
CA GLY A 204 -1.19 14.99 14.29
C GLY A 204 -1.40 13.49 14.24
N ILE A 205 -2.22 13.03 13.31
CA ILE A 205 -2.70 11.65 13.22
C ILE A 205 -2.33 11.02 11.87
N MET A 206 -1.99 9.73 11.88
CA MET A 206 -1.95 8.90 10.68
C MET A 206 -3.16 7.97 10.65
N PHE A 207 -3.85 7.92 9.50
CA PHE A 207 -4.96 7.02 9.27
C PHE A 207 -4.65 6.12 8.07
N HIS A 208 -4.36 4.84 8.34
CA HIS A 208 -3.99 3.86 7.33
C HIS A 208 -5.07 2.78 7.17
N LYS A 209 -5.36 2.44 5.92
CA LYS A 209 -6.22 1.31 5.55
C LYS A 209 -5.40 0.25 4.83
N PHE A 210 -5.57 -1.02 5.21
CA PHE A 210 -4.88 -2.17 4.65
C PHE A 210 -5.86 -3.23 4.15
N PRO A 211 -5.47 -4.08 3.19
CA PRO A 211 -6.24 -5.27 2.86
C PRO A 211 -6.40 -6.16 4.10
N SER A 212 -7.63 -6.70 4.29
CA SER A 212 -7.91 -7.56 5.44
C SER A 212 -7.01 -8.81 5.44
N THR A 213 -6.33 -9.02 6.56
CA THR A 213 -5.51 -10.22 6.83
C THR A 213 -6.22 -11.20 7.77
N LEU A 214 -7.51 -10.95 8.06
CA LEU A 214 -8.30 -11.79 8.96
C LEU A 214 -8.34 -13.23 8.45
N PHE A 215 -7.98 -14.16 9.31
CA PHE A 215 -7.85 -15.61 9.01
C PHE A 215 -6.89 -15.96 7.85
N PHE A 216 -6.16 -15.01 7.27
CA PHE A 216 -5.30 -15.29 6.12
C PHE A 216 -4.26 -16.37 6.44
N LYS A 217 -3.60 -16.31 7.60
CA LYS A 217 -2.63 -17.32 8.03
C LYS A 217 -3.21 -18.74 8.07
N ARG A 218 -4.51 -18.90 8.40
CA ARG A 218 -5.19 -20.21 8.39
C ARG A 218 -5.46 -20.72 6.97
N LYS A 219 -5.56 -19.81 5.99
CA LYS A 219 -5.75 -20.14 4.58
C LYS A 219 -4.44 -20.59 3.92
N LEU A 220 -3.27 -20.18 4.47
CA LEU A 220 -1.97 -20.58 3.96
C LEU A 220 -1.73 -22.06 4.25
N SER A 221 -1.98 -22.91 3.27
CA SER A 221 -1.75 -24.34 3.28
C SER A 221 -1.21 -24.77 1.91
N LYS A 222 -0.83 -26.02 1.74
CA LYS A 222 -0.43 -26.56 0.43
C LYS A 222 -1.51 -26.41 -0.65
N LYS A 223 -2.78 -26.24 -0.26
CA LYS A 223 -3.93 -26.04 -1.17
C LYS A 223 -4.19 -24.53 -1.46
N TYR A 224 -3.46 -23.60 -0.84
CA TYR A 224 -3.65 -22.18 -1.13
C TYR A 224 -3.28 -21.88 -2.59
N ILE A 225 -4.20 -21.25 -3.29
CA ILE A 225 -3.99 -20.77 -4.66
C ILE A 225 -3.79 -19.26 -4.57
N PRO A 226 -2.61 -18.76 -4.97
CA PRO A 226 -2.34 -17.32 -5.03
C PRO A 226 -3.34 -16.59 -5.91
N LYS A 227 -3.81 -15.44 -5.43
CA LYS A 227 -4.83 -14.63 -6.09
C LYS A 227 -4.70 -13.16 -5.70
N LYS A 228 -5.59 -12.31 -6.22
CA LYS A 228 -5.69 -10.92 -5.84
C LYS A 228 -6.31 -10.77 -4.44
N ASP A 229 -5.51 -10.97 -3.40
CA ASP A 229 -5.88 -10.78 -2.00
C ASP A 229 -4.79 -9.99 -1.24
N CYS A 230 -4.76 -10.07 0.09
CA CYS A 230 -3.74 -9.38 0.90
C CYS A 230 -2.30 -9.84 0.66
N ALA A 231 -2.10 -10.93 -0.08
CA ALA A 231 -0.79 -11.47 -0.46
C ALA A 231 -0.62 -11.56 -1.98
N HIS A 232 -1.29 -10.68 -2.73
CA HIS A 232 -1.21 -10.64 -4.18
C HIS A 232 0.24 -10.74 -4.66
N PRO A 233 0.61 -11.78 -5.44
CA PRO A 233 1.98 -11.99 -5.89
C PRO A 233 2.54 -10.75 -6.60
N LEU A 234 3.79 -10.39 -6.28
CA LEU A 234 4.56 -9.26 -6.81
C LEU A 234 4.08 -7.88 -6.37
N GLU A 235 2.80 -7.68 -6.04
CA GLU A 235 2.26 -6.36 -5.72
C GLU A 235 2.09 -6.16 -4.20
N HIS A 236 1.36 -7.04 -3.49
CA HIS A 236 1.24 -6.94 -2.04
C HIS A 236 2.42 -7.65 -1.37
N ILE A 237 3.59 -7.03 -1.46
CA ILE A 237 4.84 -7.58 -0.92
C ILE A 237 4.89 -7.58 0.62
N ASN A 238 4.02 -6.79 1.25
CA ASN A 238 3.81 -6.73 2.70
C ASN A 238 2.38 -7.15 3.05
N ILE A 239 2.24 -8.10 3.96
CA ILE A 239 0.94 -8.58 4.44
C ILE A 239 0.80 -8.04 5.87
N ILE A 240 0.38 -6.78 5.95
CA ILE A 240 0.40 -6.01 7.20
C ILE A 240 -0.79 -6.45 8.07
N ASN A 241 -0.48 -7.09 9.19
CA ASN A 241 -1.46 -7.42 10.22
C ASN A 241 -1.34 -6.45 11.42
N LYS A 242 -2.36 -6.44 12.29
CA LYS A 242 -2.40 -5.58 13.48
C LYS A 242 -1.11 -5.65 14.32
N LYS A 243 -0.61 -6.86 14.60
CA LYS A 243 0.56 -7.06 15.47
C LYS A 243 1.82 -6.40 14.90
N CYS A 244 2.11 -6.62 13.62
CA CYS A 244 3.28 -6.02 12.99
C CYS A 244 3.14 -4.51 12.82
N PHE A 245 1.94 -4.01 12.52
CA PHE A 245 1.69 -2.57 12.42
C PHE A 245 1.89 -1.87 13.77
N MET A 246 1.29 -2.38 14.84
CA MET A 246 1.50 -1.85 16.19
C MET A 246 2.99 -1.90 16.59
N LYS A 247 3.71 -2.96 16.21
CA LYS A 247 5.17 -3.05 16.44
C LYS A 247 5.95 -1.98 15.68
N MET A 248 5.62 -1.73 14.40
CA MET A 248 6.23 -0.61 13.65
C MET A 248 5.99 0.73 14.33
N CYS A 249 4.74 1.02 14.70
CA CYS A 249 4.38 2.26 15.40
C CYS A 249 5.16 2.42 16.70
N SER A 250 5.24 1.36 17.53
CA SER A 250 5.99 1.38 18.78
C SER A 250 7.49 1.68 18.57
N LEU A 251 8.09 1.14 17.51
CA LEU A 251 9.53 1.35 17.23
C LEU A 251 9.86 2.80 16.83
N ILE A 252 8.89 3.55 16.37
CA ILE A 252 9.02 4.97 16.01
C ILE A 252 8.29 5.90 16.99
N ASN A 253 7.97 5.42 18.19
CA ASN A 253 7.29 6.17 19.25
C ASN A 253 5.92 6.75 18.84
N LEU A 254 5.13 5.97 18.10
CA LEU A 254 3.73 6.25 17.81
C LEU A 254 2.81 5.32 18.61
N LYS A 255 1.72 5.87 19.12
CA LYS A 255 0.60 5.06 19.65
C LYS A 255 -0.30 4.66 18.48
N ALA A 256 -0.68 3.38 18.42
CA ALA A 256 -1.59 2.88 17.40
C ALA A 256 -2.86 2.33 18.06
N SER A 257 -3.99 2.63 17.43
CA SER A 257 -5.29 2.02 17.74
C SER A 257 -5.94 1.51 16.47
N GLU A 258 -6.90 0.62 16.58
CA GLU A 258 -7.65 0.07 15.45
C GLU A 258 -9.10 0.51 15.57
N PHE A 259 -9.66 0.99 14.47
CA PHE A 259 -11.10 1.14 14.31
C PHE A 259 -11.63 -0.13 13.63
N GLN A 260 -12.49 -0.87 14.32
CA GLN A 260 -13.29 -1.92 13.69
C GLN A 260 -14.52 -1.24 13.07
N ILE A 261 -14.62 -1.30 11.77
CA ILE A 261 -15.72 -0.77 10.97
C ILE A 261 -16.63 -1.93 10.58
#